data_93a5a254fc565686b540031c9c81bcb0
#
_entry.id   93a5a254fc565686b540031c9c81bcb0
#
_cell.length_a   1.000
_cell.length_b   1.000
_cell.length_c   1.000
_cell.angle_alpha   90.00
_cell.angle_beta   90.00
_cell.angle_gamma   90.00
#
_symmetry.space_group_name_H-M   'P 1'
#
loop_
_entity.id
_entity.type
_entity.pdbx_description
1 polymer ?
#
loop_
_entity_poly.entity_id
_entity_poly.type
_entity_poly.pdbx_seq_one_letter_code
_entity_poly.pdbx_strand_id
1 'polypeptide(L)'
;MSKLLDNVTAELQRLPGIGRRTALRLAMHILKMESDTVDSLASAIAHFRHDIRYCRSCNNLSDSDICPICSDTRRDRSTICVVEQVGDLLSIENTSQYHGLYHVLGGVISPMQGIGPSDLKIDLLCDKLLAGDIKEVIIAISTSVEGETTLFYLLNRLKAFPEVKVSTIARGIGFGDELEYVDELTITHALINRRELKP
;
A
#
# COMPACT_ATOMS: atom_id res chain seq x y z
N MET A 1 34.60 -1.46 -23.97
CA MET A 1 33.31 -2.13 -23.92
C MET A 1 32.36 -1.41 -24.88
N SER A 2 31.27 -2.03 -25.34
CA SER A 2 30.30 -1.35 -26.24
C SER A 2 29.57 -0.25 -25.45
N LYS A 3 29.53 0.98 -25.99
CA LYS A 3 28.78 2.09 -25.36
C LYS A 3 27.31 1.76 -25.15
N LEU A 4 26.69 0.98 -26.04
CA LEU A 4 25.29 0.55 -25.90
C LEU A 4 25.10 -0.38 -24.71
N LEU A 5 26.03 -1.33 -24.52
CA LEU A 5 26.00 -2.22 -23.34
C LEU A 5 26.23 -1.46 -22.05
N ASP A 6 27.14 -0.50 -22.03
CA ASP A 6 27.40 0.33 -20.87
C ASP A 6 26.17 1.18 -20.49
N ASN A 7 25.50 1.77 -21.50
CA ASN A 7 24.30 2.58 -21.25
C ASN A 7 23.14 1.76 -20.66
N VAL A 8 22.77 0.62 -21.27
CA VAL A 8 21.65 -0.20 -20.74
C VAL A 8 21.98 -0.75 -19.35
N THR A 9 23.25 -1.11 -19.11
CA THR A 9 23.70 -1.57 -17.79
C THR A 9 23.55 -0.46 -16.74
N ALA A 10 23.92 0.78 -17.09
CA ALA A 10 23.80 1.94 -16.19
C ALA A 10 22.33 2.25 -15.87
N GLU A 11 21.44 2.23 -16.89
CA GLU A 11 20.01 2.47 -16.64
C GLU A 11 19.37 1.38 -15.78
N LEU A 12 19.71 0.12 -15.97
CA LEU A 12 19.22 -0.98 -15.13
C LEU A 12 19.70 -0.87 -13.67
N GLN A 13 20.91 -0.31 -13.45
CA GLN A 13 21.43 -0.08 -12.08
C GLN A 13 20.69 1.04 -11.32
N ARG A 14 19.91 1.88 -11.99
CA ARG A 14 19.06 2.90 -11.33
C ARG A 14 17.87 2.27 -10.60
N LEU A 15 17.55 1.02 -10.90
CA LEU A 15 16.49 0.31 -10.21
C LEU A 15 17.00 -0.19 -8.84
N PRO A 16 16.21 -0.04 -7.75
CA PRO A 16 16.61 -0.48 -6.43
C PRO A 16 16.86 -2.00 -6.41
N GLY A 17 17.91 -2.43 -5.69
CA GLY A 17 18.30 -3.84 -5.61
C GLY A 17 19.06 -4.39 -6.82
N ILE A 18 19.24 -3.62 -7.88
CA ILE A 18 20.01 -4.03 -9.08
C ILE A 18 21.43 -3.50 -9.03
N GLY A 19 22.37 -4.37 -8.62
CA GLY A 19 23.80 -4.09 -8.70
C GLY A 19 24.37 -4.33 -10.10
N ARG A 20 25.62 -3.86 -10.33
CA ARG A 20 26.32 -3.95 -11.62
C ARG A 20 26.31 -5.36 -12.24
N ARG A 21 26.56 -6.39 -11.44
CA ARG A 21 26.61 -7.78 -11.92
C ARG A 21 25.24 -8.26 -12.41
N THR A 22 24.18 -7.92 -11.68
CA THR A 22 22.79 -8.23 -12.07
C THR A 22 22.40 -7.47 -13.32
N ALA A 23 22.68 -6.16 -13.38
CA ALA A 23 22.41 -5.31 -14.53
C ALA A 23 23.06 -5.85 -15.82
N LEU A 24 24.35 -6.23 -15.75
CA LEU A 24 25.05 -6.81 -16.90
C LEU A 24 24.41 -8.14 -17.33
N ARG A 25 24.03 -9.01 -16.39
CA ARG A 25 23.35 -10.27 -16.70
C ARG A 25 22.00 -10.03 -17.39
N LEU A 26 21.22 -9.05 -16.91
CA LEU A 26 19.96 -8.66 -17.53
C LEU A 26 20.18 -8.09 -18.94
N ALA A 27 21.16 -7.20 -19.13
CA ALA A 27 21.50 -6.65 -20.42
C ALA A 27 21.88 -7.74 -21.44
N MET A 28 22.67 -8.73 -21.01
CA MET A 28 23.03 -9.88 -21.86
C MET A 28 21.87 -10.81 -22.16
N HIS A 29 20.86 -10.86 -21.24
CA HIS A 29 19.63 -11.59 -21.50
C HIS A 29 18.75 -10.86 -22.52
N ILE A 30 18.56 -9.57 -22.38
CA ILE A 30 17.81 -8.71 -23.31
C ILE A 30 18.39 -8.81 -24.71
N LEU A 31 19.74 -8.85 -24.87
CA LEU A 31 20.40 -8.99 -26.14
C LEU A 31 20.04 -10.30 -26.88
N LYS A 32 19.61 -11.33 -26.16
CA LYS A 32 19.20 -12.63 -26.71
C LYS A 32 17.71 -12.73 -27.00
N MET A 33 16.93 -11.76 -26.58
CA MET A 33 15.48 -11.70 -26.85
C MET A 33 15.23 -11.24 -28.28
N GLU A 34 14.10 -11.62 -28.84
CA GLU A 34 13.63 -11.08 -30.12
C GLU A 34 13.35 -9.56 -29.98
N SER A 35 13.68 -8.80 -31.04
CA SER A 35 13.55 -7.33 -31.03
C SER A 35 12.15 -6.87 -30.65
N ASP A 36 11.09 -7.50 -31.19
CA ASP A 36 9.69 -7.17 -30.90
C ASP A 36 9.34 -7.35 -29.40
N THR A 37 9.96 -8.35 -28.76
CA THR A 37 9.78 -8.59 -27.31
C THR A 37 10.44 -7.49 -26.49
N VAL A 38 11.62 -7.03 -26.91
CA VAL A 38 12.33 -5.92 -26.26
C VAL A 38 11.55 -4.61 -26.41
N ASP A 39 11.04 -4.34 -27.61
CA ASP A 39 10.23 -3.15 -27.89
C ASP A 39 8.93 -3.15 -27.09
N SER A 40 8.27 -4.30 -26.95
CA SER A 40 7.09 -4.49 -26.12
C SER A 40 7.39 -4.20 -24.65
N LEU A 41 8.50 -4.72 -24.11
CA LEU A 41 8.92 -4.46 -22.74
C LEU A 41 9.20 -2.96 -22.50
N ALA A 42 9.95 -2.34 -23.41
CA ALA A 42 10.27 -0.90 -23.32
C ALA A 42 9.00 -0.04 -23.37
N SER A 43 8.08 -0.37 -24.28
CA SER A 43 6.78 0.29 -24.40
C SER A 43 5.93 0.11 -23.14
N ALA A 44 5.87 -1.09 -22.58
CA ALA A 44 5.10 -1.35 -21.36
C ALA A 44 5.60 -0.49 -20.18
N ILE A 45 6.92 -0.37 -20.01
CA ILE A 45 7.51 0.48 -18.96
C ILE A 45 7.18 1.95 -19.19
N ALA A 46 7.30 2.43 -20.43
CA ALA A 46 7.00 3.82 -20.78
C ALA A 46 5.52 4.15 -20.56
N HIS A 47 4.61 3.32 -21.08
CA HIS A 47 3.15 3.49 -20.91
C HIS A 47 2.76 3.44 -19.45
N PHE A 48 3.27 2.47 -18.67
CA PHE A 48 3.01 2.40 -17.23
C PHE A 48 3.34 3.73 -16.55
N ARG A 49 4.51 4.32 -16.82
CA ARG A 49 4.90 5.58 -16.17
C ARG A 49 4.09 6.78 -16.64
N HIS A 50 3.67 6.82 -17.90
CA HIS A 50 2.98 7.99 -18.48
C HIS A 50 1.46 7.94 -18.27
N ASP A 51 0.85 6.76 -18.29
CA ASP A 51 -0.59 6.60 -18.38
C ASP A 51 -1.23 6.25 -17.03
N ILE A 52 -0.43 5.69 -16.09
CA ILE A 52 -0.92 5.35 -14.75
C ILE A 52 -1.38 6.61 -14.00
N ARG A 53 -2.52 6.52 -13.35
CA ARG A 53 -3.14 7.60 -12.58
C ARG A 53 -3.42 7.14 -11.15
N TYR A 54 -3.74 8.10 -10.30
CA TYR A 54 -4.30 7.82 -8.99
C TYR A 54 -5.82 7.98 -9.02
N CYS A 55 -6.52 6.99 -8.50
CA CYS A 55 -7.97 7.03 -8.38
C CYS A 55 -8.42 8.26 -7.57
N ARG A 56 -9.28 9.10 -8.16
CA ARG A 56 -9.78 10.30 -7.50
C ARG A 56 -10.59 10.00 -6.23
N SER A 57 -11.13 8.79 -6.11
CA SER A 57 -11.88 8.38 -4.93
C SER A 57 -11.00 7.81 -3.82
N CYS A 58 -10.04 6.92 -4.09
CA CYS A 58 -9.33 6.17 -3.06
C CYS A 58 -7.81 6.29 -3.09
N ASN A 59 -7.26 7.05 -4.04
CA ASN A 59 -5.82 7.20 -4.26
C ASN A 59 -5.08 5.89 -4.60
N ASN A 60 -5.79 4.82 -5.01
CA ASN A 60 -5.18 3.63 -5.58
C ASN A 60 -4.68 3.90 -7.00
N LEU A 61 -3.76 3.09 -7.52
CA LEU A 61 -3.37 3.11 -8.94
C LEU A 61 -4.55 2.70 -9.82
N SER A 62 -4.66 3.36 -10.98
CA SER A 62 -5.76 3.16 -11.93
C SER A 62 -5.38 3.58 -13.33
N ASP A 63 -5.93 2.90 -14.33
CA ASP A 63 -5.84 3.29 -15.75
C ASP A 63 -6.90 4.35 -16.12
N SER A 64 -7.81 4.66 -15.20
CA SER A 64 -8.89 5.63 -15.35
C SER A 64 -9.07 6.50 -14.10
N ASP A 65 -9.96 7.49 -14.16
CA ASP A 65 -10.21 8.40 -13.03
C ASP A 65 -10.71 7.70 -11.76
N ILE A 66 -11.43 6.60 -11.92
CA ILE A 66 -11.95 5.75 -10.83
C ILE A 66 -11.47 4.33 -11.04
N CYS A 67 -10.82 3.76 -10.02
CA CYS A 67 -10.26 2.41 -10.11
C CYS A 67 -11.35 1.33 -10.13
N PRO A 68 -11.04 0.11 -10.60
CA PRO A 68 -11.99 -1.02 -10.65
C PRO A 68 -12.63 -1.32 -9.29
N ILE A 69 -11.89 -1.17 -8.19
CA ILE A 69 -12.42 -1.40 -6.84
C ILE A 69 -13.50 -0.39 -6.48
N CYS A 70 -13.28 0.90 -6.74
CA CYS A 70 -14.26 1.95 -6.43
C CYS A 70 -15.47 1.93 -7.36
N SER A 71 -15.35 1.43 -8.59
CA SER A 71 -16.43 1.31 -9.54
C SER A 71 -17.27 0.04 -9.40
N ASP A 72 -16.76 -0.99 -8.68
CA ASP A 72 -17.51 -2.23 -8.46
C ASP A 72 -18.69 -2.00 -7.51
N THR A 73 -19.90 -2.10 -8.04
CA THR A 73 -21.16 -1.90 -7.30
C THR A 73 -21.49 -3.03 -6.33
N ARG A 74 -20.80 -4.17 -6.41
CA ARG A 74 -21.02 -5.32 -5.53
C ARG A 74 -20.31 -5.16 -4.19
N ARG A 75 -19.40 -4.19 -4.07
CA ARG A 75 -18.64 -3.95 -2.85
C ARG A 75 -19.47 -3.23 -1.79
N ASP A 76 -19.19 -3.56 -0.54
CA ASP A 76 -19.74 -2.85 0.62
C ASP A 76 -19.18 -1.42 0.68
N ARG A 77 -20.04 -0.46 0.41
CA ARG A 77 -19.72 0.96 0.43
C ARG A 77 -19.71 1.57 1.81
N SER A 78 -20.20 0.83 2.82
CA SER A 78 -20.27 1.31 4.20
C SER A 78 -18.96 1.12 4.98
N THR A 79 -18.00 0.39 4.42
CA THR A 79 -16.73 0.06 5.09
C THR A 79 -15.54 0.51 4.23
N ILE A 80 -14.59 1.22 4.84
CA ILE A 80 -13.32 1.64 4.21
C ILE A 80 -12.13 1.08 4.98
N CYS A 81 -11.23 0.37 4.27
CA CYS A 81 -9.93 -0.02 4.78
C CYS A 81 -8.88 1.02 4.37
N VAL A 82 -8.28 1.67 5.36
CA VAL A 82 -7.22 2.68 5.18
C VAL A 82 -5.87 2.00 5.25
N VAL A 83 -5.05 2.16 4.21
CA VAL A 83 -3.71 1.59 4.06
C VAL A 83 -2.68 2.66 3.76
N GLU A 84 -1.40 2.37 4.01
CA GLU A 84 -0.32 3.32 3.75
C GLU A 84 -0.07 3.47 2.25
N GLN A 85 0.10 2.34 1.56
CA GLN A 85 0.51 2.31 0.16
C GLN A 85 -0.32 1.30 -0.65
N VAL A 86 -0.20 1.39 -1.96
CA VAL A 86 -0.88 0.48 -2.91
C VAL A 86 -0.48 -0.98 -2.68
N GLY A 87 0.78 -1.25 -2.29
CA GLY A 87 1.24 -2.60 -1.98
C GLY A 87 0.45 -3.26 -0.85
N ASP A 88 0.08 -2.49 0.18
CA ASP A 88 -0.72 -2.99 1.32
C ASP A 88 -2.13 -3.32 0.87
N LEU A 89 -2.74 -2.45 0.05
CA LEU A 89 -4.05 -2.70 -0.56
C LEU A 89 -4.02 -4.01 -1.35
N LEU A 90 -3.02 -4.21 -2.21
CA LEU A 90 -2.90 -5.43 -3.02
C LEU A 90 -2.74 -6.67 -2.14
N SER A 91 -1.99 -6.56 -1.04
CA SER A 91 -1.81 -7.66 -0.09
C SER A 91 -3.14 -8.09 0.56
N ILE A 92 -3.98 -7.13 0.95
CA ILE A 92 -5.31 -7.42 1.51
C ILE A 92 -6.24 -7.94 0.43
N GLU A 93 -6.27 -7.33 -0.75
CA GLU A 93 -7.13 -7.70 -1.87
C GLU A 93 -6.87 -9.14 -2.35
N ASN A 94 -5.59 -9.55 -2.37
CA ASN A 94 -5.18 -10.92 -2.74
C ASN A 94 -5.74 -11.99 -1.80
N THR A 95 -6.11 -11.64 -0.57
CA THR A 95 -6.76 -12.59 0.35
C THR A 95 -8.18 -12.95 -0.08
N SER A 96 -8.81 -12.11 -0.89
CA SER A 96 -10.21 -12.20 -1.31
C SER A 96 -11.22 -12.30 -0.14
N GLN A 97 -10.84 -11.82 1.07
CA GLN A 97 -11.68 -11.85 2.27
C GLN A 97 -12.32 -10.49 2.57
N TYR A 98 -11.78 -9.41 2.03
CA TYR A 98 -12.30 -8.07 2.25
C TYR A 98 -13.09 -7.57 1.03
N HIS A 99 -14.33 -7.20 1.27
CA HIS A 99 -15.26 -6.77 0.21
C HIS A 99 -15.68 -5.30 0.32
N GLY A 100 -15.07 -4.54 1.22
CA GLY A 100 -15.29 -3.10 1.35
C GLY A 100 -14.48 -2.27 0.35
N LEU A 101 -14.49 -0.96 0.56
CA LEU A 101 -13.68 0.00 -0.19
C LEU A 101 -12.32 0.21 0.49
N TYR A 102 -11.38 0.78 -0.25
CA TYR A 102 -10.07 1.15 0.28
C TYR A 102 -9.86 2.67 0.24
N HIS A 103 -8.88 3.09 1.02
CA HIS A 103 -8.28 4.42 0.95
C HIS A 103 -6.78 4.33 1.15
N VAL A 104 -6.01 4.78 0.16
CA VAL A 104 -4.55 4.77 0.20
C VAL A 104 -4.05 6.13 0.62
N LEU A 105 -3.33 6.20 1.75
CA LEU A 105 -2.80 7.46 2.28
C LEU A 105 -1.69 8.05 1.39
N GLY A 106 -0.90 7.20 0.75
CA GLY A 106 0.27 7.58 -0.04
C GLY A 106 1.57 7.55 0.77
N GLY A 107 1.54 7.11 2.03
CA GLY A 107 2.68 6.98 2.93
C GLY A 107 2.29 7.10 4.39
N VAL A 108 3.27 7.42 5.22
CA VAL A 108 3.15 7.70 6.67
C VAL A 108 3.77 9.06 7.00
N ILE A 109 3.34 9.67 8.10
CA ILE A 109 3.96 10.89 8.62
C ILE A 109 5.39 10.55 9.05
N SER A 110 6.37 11.12 8.38
CA SER A 110 7.80 10.90 8.65
C SER A 110 8.58 12.22 8.58
N PRO A 111 8.74 12.92 9.70
CA PRO A 111 9.49 14.18 9.74
C PRO A 111 10.94 14.02 9.25
N MET A 112 11.55 12.86 9.47
CA MET A 112 12.90 12.55 9.00
C MET A 112 13.00 12.53 7.46
N GLN A 113 11.90 12.17 6.79
CA GLN A 113 11.79 12.16 5.32
C GLN A 113 11.12 13.42 4.77
N GLY A 114 10.76 14.38 5.63
CA GLY A 114 10.05 15.59 5.26
C GLY A 114 8.58 15.37 4.88
N ILE A 115 7.99 14.23 5.26
CA ILE A 115 6.59 13.90 4.96
C ILE A 115 5.71 14.34 6.14
N GLY A 116 4.87 15.35 5.89
CA GLY A 116 3.88 15.85 6.84
C GLY A 116 2.46 15.34 6.56
N PRO A 117 1.50 15.66 7.43
CA PRO A 117 0.10 15.27 7.24
C PRO A 117 -0.52 15.78 5.95
N SER A 118 -0.07 16.95 5.44
CA SER A 118 -0.56 17.56 4.19
C SER A 118 -0.11 16.80 2.93
N ASP A 119 0.95 15.99 3.03
CA ASP A 119 1.44 15.18 1.91
C ASP A 119 0.62 13.91 1.74
N LEU A 120 -0.10 13.51 2.79
CA LEU A 120 -0.97 12.34 2.79
C LEU A 120 -2.39 12.69 2.36
N LYS A 121 -3.11 11.70 1.80
CA LYS A 121 -4.48 11.89 1.30
C LYS A 121 -5.55 11.78 2.40
N ILE A 122 -5.28 12.35 3.59
CA ILE A 122 -6.18 12.29 4.75
C ILE A 122 -7.42 13.14 4.53
N ASP A 123 -7.30 14.32 3.91
CA ASP A 123 -8.45 15.16 3.62
C ASP A 123 -9.41 14.49 2.64
N LEU A 124 -8.92 13.77 1.64
CA LEU A 124 -9.74 12.97 0.73
C LEU A 124 -10.54 11.86 1.48
N LEU A 125 -9.97 11.28 2.55
CA LEU A 125 -10.72 10.37 3.43
C LEU A 125 -11.82 11.11 4.17
N CYS A 126 -11.53 12.26 4.77
CA CYS A 126 -12.51 13.07 5.48
C CYS A 126 -13.67 13.50 4.57
N ASP A 127 -13.39 13.89 3.34
CA ASP A 127 -14.42 14.26 2.36
C ASP A 127 -15.39 13.10 2.06
N LYS A 128 -14.88 11.87 2.01
CA LYS A 128 -15.73 10.68 1.88
C LYS A 128 -16.62 10.44 3.09
N LEU A 129 -16.10 10.67 4.29
CA LEU A 129 -16.87 10.50 5.53
C LEU A 129 -17.97 11.54 5.63
N LEU A 130 -17.75 12.77 5.14
CA LEU A 130 -18.76 13.82 5.07
C LEU A 130 -19.95 13.45 4.16
N ALA A 131 -19.74 12.61 3.15
CA ALA A 131 -20.82 12.12 2.30
C ALA A 131 -21.83 11.22 3.02
N GLY A 132 -21.51 10.70 4.21
CA GLY A 132 -22.47 10.09 5.15
C GLY A 132 -22.76 8.59 4.98
N ASP A 133 -22.19 7.92 3.98
CA ASP A 133 -22.48 6.50 3.69
C ASP A 133 -21.59 5.52 4.47
N ILE A 134 -20.49 6.00 5.06
CA ILE A 134 -19.47 5.18 5.69
C ILE A 134 -19.82 4.95 7.18
N LYS A 135 -19.89 3.66 7.58
CA LYS A 135 -20.18 3.23 8.94
C LYS A 135 -18.93 2.77 9.70
N GLU A 136 -17.93 2.26 8.97
CA GLU A 136 -16.70 1.77 9.58
C GLU A 136 -15.46 2.16 8.78
N VAL A 137 -14.43 2.63 9.50
CA VAL A 137 -13.07 2.84 8.99
C VAL A 137 -12.15 1.83 9.68
N ILE A 138 -11.59 0.91 8.91
CA ILE A 138 -10.59 -0.06 9.36
C ILE A 138 -9.21 0.53 9.06
N ILE A 139 -8.39 0.74 10.08
CA ILE A 139 -7.04 1.27 9.90
C ILE A 139 -6.05 0.10 9.82
N ALA A 140 -5.46 -0.08 8.64
CA ALA A 140 -4.50 -1.14 8.32
C ALA A 140 -3.14 -0.53 7.95
N ILE A 141 -2.49 0.09 8.95
CA ILE A 141 -1.16 0.72 8.82
C ILE A 141 -0.15 0.02 9.72
N SER A 142 1.14 0.21 9.41
CA SER A 142 2.24 -0.45 10.11
C SER A 142 2.30 -0.08 11.60
N THR A 143 3.01 -0.89 12.38
CA THR A 143 3.29 -0.64 13.80
C THR A 143 4.64 0.06 14.01
N SER A 144 5.21 0.63 12.94
CA SER A 144 6.40 1.46 13.03
C SER A 144 6.10 2.75 13.81
N VAL A 145 7.14 3.45 14.25
CA VAL A 145 7.00 4.75 14.94
C VAL A 145 6.23 5.76 14.07
N GLU A 146 6.52 5.76 12.78
CA GLU A 146 5.84 6.60 11.78
C GLU A 146 4.38 6.17 11.59
N GLY A 147 4.12 4.85 11.55
CA GLY A 147 2.76 4.30 11.46
C GLY A 147 1.93 4.66 12.69
N GLU A 148 2.45 4.49 13.90
CA GLU A 148 1.76 4.89 15.14
C GLU A 148 1.51 6.41 15.20
N THR A 149 2.47 7.23 14.76
CA THR A 149 2.30 8.69 14.64
C THR A 149 1.15 9.03 13.68
N THR A 150 1.11 8.31 12.54
CA THR A 150 0.06 8.48 11.53
C THR A 150 -1.30 8.03 12.06
N LEU A 151 -1.35 6.90 12.77
CA LEU A 151 -2.55 6.41 13.44
C LEU A 151 -3.11 7.45 14.42
N PHE A 152 -2.24 8.00 15.27
CA PHE A 152 -2.66 9.01 16.24
C PHE A 152 -3.23 10.25 15.56
N TYR A 153 -2.61 10.73 14.49
CA TYR A 153 -3.11 11.85 13.71
C TYR A 153 -4.47 11.53 13.06
N LEU A 154 -4.60 10.35 12.45
CA LEU A 154 -5.88 9.88 11.87
C LEU A 154 -6.99 9.82 12.91
N LEU A 155 -6.73 9.24 14.09
CA LEU A 155 -7.71 9.17 15.17
C LEU A 155 -8.17 10.57 15.60
N ASN A 156 -7.27 11.55 15.65
CA ASN A 156 -7.65 12.93 15.98
C ASN A 156 -8.54 13.55 14.88
N ARG A 157 -8.28 13.29 13.62
CA ARG A 157 -9.12 13.76 12.50
C ARG A 157 -10.49 13.07 12.50
N LEU A 158 -10.53 11.77 12.80
CA LEU A 158 -11.75 10.96 12.81
C LEU A 158 -12.68 11.28 14.01
N LYS A 159 -12.21 11.98 15.05
CA LYS A 159 -13.09 12.50 16.13
C LYS A 159 -14.21 13.41 15.64
N ALA A 160 -14.04 14.04 14.48
CA ALA A 160 -15.07 14.84 13.84
C ALA A 160 -16.27 14.01 13.32
N PHE A 161 -16.14 12.68 13.29
CA PHE A 161 -17.14 11.74 12.77
C PHE A 161 -17.54 10.70 13.83
N PRO A 162 -18.23 11.08 14.90
CA PRO A 162 -18.50 10.21 16.05
C PRO A 162 -19.40 9.01 15.72
N GLU A 163 -20.18 9.08 14.64
CA GLU A 163 -21.05 8.00 14.17
C GLU A 163 -20.27 6.91 13.40
N VAL A 164 -19.02 7.18 13.01
CA VAL A 164 -18.20 6.24 12.25
C VAL A 164 -17.40 5.38 13.24
N LYS A 165 -17.62 4.07 13.20
CA LYS A 165 -16.82 3.12 13.95
C LYS A 165 -15.38 3.10 13.39
N VAL A 166 -14.40 3.24 14.27
CA VAL A 166 -12.98 3.09 13.90
C VAL A 166 -12.43 1.81 14.49
N SER A 167 -11.85 0.97 13.66
CA SER A 167 -11.22 -0.30 14.05
C SER A 167 -9.83 -0.41 13.44
N THR A 168 -9.04 -1.38 13.88
CA THR A 168 -7.73 -1.70 13.29
C THR A 168 -7.65 -3.20 13.02
N ILE A 169 -6.80 -3.59 12.08
CA ILE A 169 -6.51 -5.01 11.87
C ILE A 169 -5.94 -5.63 13.14
N ALA A 170 -6.25 -6.90 13.38
CA ALA A 170 -5.75 -7.61 14.55
C ALA A 170 -4.21 -7.66 14.53
N ARG A 171 -3.62 -7.35 15.68
CA ARG A 171 -2.18 -7.41 15.92
C ARG A 171 -1.90 -8.53 16.90
N GLY A 172 -0.88 -9.32 16.63
CA GLY A 172 -0.53 -10.43 17.51
C GLY A 172 0.45 -11.40 16.86
N ILE A 173 0.56 -12.58 17.44
CA ILE A 173 1.43 -13.66 16.99
C ILE A 173 0.88 -14.21 15.68
N GLY A 174 1.73 -14.34 14.66
CA GLY A 174 1.38 -14.86 13.35
C GLY A 174 1.01 -16.35 13.42
N PHE A 175 0.22 -16.79 12.46
CA PHE A 175 -0.11 -18.23 12.36
C PHE A 175 1.14 -19.01 11.95
N GLY A 176 1.52 -19.98 12.78
CA GLY A 176 2.72 -20.81 12.60
C GLY A 176 3.98 -20.26 13.26
N ASP A 177 3.92 -19.07 13.88
CA ASP A 177 5.05 -18.56 14.65
C ASP A 177 5.19 -19.31 15.98
N GLU A 178 6.44 -19.62 16.36
CA GLU A 178 6.77 -20.16 17.66
C GLU A 178 7.04 -19.02 18.65
N LEU A 179 6.42 -19.05 19.84
CA LEU A 179 6.52 -18.00 20.86
C LEU A 179 7.96 -17.61 21.21
N GLU A 180 8.89 -18.58 21.13
CA GLU A 180 10.32 -18.38 21.42
C GLU A 180 11.01 -17.38 20.49
N TYR A 181 10.50 -17.23 19.24
CA TYR A 181 11.10 -16.36 18.22
C TYR A 181 10.35 -15.04 18.02
N VAL A 182 9.26 -14.83 18.76
CA VAL A 182 8.47 -13.60 18.69
C VAL A 182 9.07 -12.56 19.63
N ASP A 183 9.18 -11.30 19.18
CA ASP A 183 9.67 -10.20 19.99
C ASP A 183 8.73 -9.87 21.18
N GLU A 184 9.29 -9.30 22.23
CA GLU A 184 8.59 -9.02 23.50
C GLU A 184 7.38 -8.05 23.31
N LEU A 185 7.48 -7.09 22.39
CA LEU A 185 6.40 -6.13 22.13
C LEU A 185 5.21 -6.82 21.47
N THR A 186 5.47 -7.69 20.49
CA THR A 186 4.43 -8.49 19.83
C THR A 186 3.74 -9.42 20.81
N ILE A 187 4.48 -10.10 21.71
CA ILE A 187 3.91 -10.94 22.76
C ILE A 187 3.05 -10.09 23.71
N THR A 188 3.54 -8.93 24.12
CA THR A 188 2.81 -8.01 25.00
C THR A 188 1.48 -7.58 24.38
N HIS A 189 1.49 -7.16 23.11
CA HIS A 189 0.27 -6.78 22.39
C HIS A 189 -0.70 -7.95 22.22
N ALA A 190 -0.20 -9.15 21.94
CA ALA A 190 -1.02 -10.35 21.82
C ALA A 190 -1.72 -10.69 23.15
N LEU A 191 -1.03 -10.56 24.28
CA LEU A 191 -1.61 -10.79 25.63
C LEU A 191 -2.64 -9.74 26.00
N ILE A 192 -2.39 -8.47 25.72
CA ILE A 192 -3.34 -7.36 25.98
C ILE A 192 -4.62 -7.57 25.16
N ASN A 193 -4.50 -7.93 23.88
CA ASN A 193 -5.59 -8.09 22.93
C ASN A 193 -6.10 -9.55 22.82
N ARG A 194 -5.78 -10.42 23.80
CA ARG A 194 -6.19 -11.82 23.80
C ARG A 194 -7.70 -11.96 23.68
N ARG A 195 -8.12 -12.98 22.93
CA ARG A 195 -9.54 -13.33 22.76
C ARG A 195 -9.93 -14.44 23.72
N GLU A 196 -11.13 -14.33 24.28
CA GLU A 196 -11.76 -15.44 25.01
C GLU A 196 -12.15 -16.54 24.03
N LEU A 197 -11.76 -17.76 24.34
CA LEU A 197 -12.23 -18.95 23.61
C LEU A 197 -13.46 -19.47 24.33
N LYS A 198 -14.56 -19.58 23.61
CA LYS A 198 -15.75 -20.29 24.11
C LYS A 198 -15.57 -21.78 23.79
N PRO A 199 -15.68 -22.68 24.78
CA PRO A 199 -15.60 -24.11 24.58
C PRO A 199 -16.73 -24.65 23.71
#